data_60aaff68ed928410ca8406f51a9f28c1
#
_entry.id   60aaff68ed928410ca8406f51a9f28c1
#
_cell.length_a   1.000
_cell.length_b   1.000
_cell.length_c   1.000
_cell.angle_alpha   90.00
_cell.angle_beta   90.00
_cell.angle_gamma   90.00
#
_symmetry.space_group_name_H-M   'P 1'
#
loop_
_entity.id
_entity.type
_entity.pdbx_description
1 polymer ?
#
loop_
_entity_poly.entity_id
_entity_poly.type
_entity_poly.pdbx_seq_one_letter_code
_entity_poly.pdbx_strand_id
1 'polypeptide(L)'
;PVSTMKRAMDAAKHRFKPESIGYLNRSAGQRGNVEDLTTDEVEENLRDITVQEKLIKEYLKDFEPTDEQLEAVFKLNRKCNATLAEKEDVQRNINWNLRAMHWNNLFNYGEGNSIDFDKLNGIVGIFGKNFSGKSSVIDSMLYTIFNSTSKNERKNLNIINQNKEEADGSVTIDVGHKRYTIERKSEKYVKKIKGDETLEAKTDILFKVRDLVTDEETI
;
A
#
# COMPACT_ATOMS: atom_id res chain seq x y z
N PRO A 1 20.41 -26.98 -10.24
CA PRO A 1 20.22 -25.76 -9.49
C PRO A 1 20.56 -24.52 -10.29
N VAL A 2 21.78 -24.32 -10.81
CA VAL A 2 22.15 -23.12 -11.59
C VAL A 2 21.38 -23.05 -12.91
N SER A 3 21.20 -24.19 -13.59
CA SER A 3 20.44 -24.27 -14.84
C SER A 3 18.96 -23.91 -14.69
N THR A 4 18.35 -24.28 -13.55
CA THR A 4 16.96 -23.96 -13.23
C THR A 4 16.78 -22.46 -12.99
N MET A 5 17.74 -21.85 -12.28
CA MET A 5 17.76 -20.43 -11.98
C MET A 5 17.94 -19.57 -13.23
N LYS A 6 18.84 -20.01 -14.13
CA LYS A 6 19.06 -19.36 -15.42
C LYS A 6 17.79 -19.38 -16.28
N ARG A 7 17.10 -20.53 -16.36
CA ARG A 7 15.80 -20.64 -17.07
C ARG A 7 14.74 -19.73 -16.47
N ALA A 8 14.67 -19.61 -15.14
CA ALA A 8 13.72 -18.72 -14.47
C ALA A 8 14.03 -17.24 -14.77
N MET A 9 15.31 -16.86 -14.82
CA MET A 9 15.73 -15.51 -15.19
C MET A 9 15.39 -15.20 -16.65
N ASP A 10 15.63 -16.13 -17.58
CA ASP A 10 15.33 -15.94 -19.00
C ASP A 10 13.81 -15.83 -19.22
N ALA A 11 13.01 -16.62 -18.51
CA ALA A 11 11.56 -16.52 -18.54
C ALA A 11 11.06 -15.18 -17.97
N ALA A 12 11.68 -14.68 -16.89
CA ALA A 12 11.34 -13.39 -16.31
C ALA A 12 11.70 -12.23 -17.25
N LYS A 13 12.88 -12.26 -17.88
CA LYS A 13 13.29 -11.28 -18.91
C LYS A 13 12.31 -11.23 -20.07
N HIS A 14 11.85 -12.39 -20.52
CA HIS A 14 10.91 -12.47 -21.64
C HIS A 14 9.52 -11.91 -21.29
N ARG A 15 9.07 -12.13 -20.06
CA ARG A 15 7.73 -11.74 -19.59
C ARG A 15 7.63 -10.28 -19.17
N PHE A 16 8.65 -9.75 -18.51
CA PHE A 16 8.61 -8.43 -17.87
C PHE A 16 9.48 -7.39 -18.58
N LYS A 17 10.33 -7.80 -19.54
CA LYS A 17 11.28 -6.92 -20.25
C LYS A 17 12.00 -5.93 -19.33
N PRO A 18 12.50 -6.34 -18.16
CA PRO A 18 13.22 -5.43 -17.29
C PRO A 18 14.57 -5.10 -17.91
N GLU A 19 15.06 -3.90 -17.69
CA GLU A 19 16.37 -3.43 -18.19
C GLU A 19 17.52 -4.22 -17.57
N SER A 20 17.34 -4.68 -16.32
CA SER A 20 18.30 -5.60 -15.68
C SER A 20 17.59 -6.61 -14.78
N ILE A 21 18.06 -7.86 -14.79
CA ILE A 21 17.70 -8.90 -13.82
C ILE A 21 18.98 -9.52 -13.28
N GLY A 22 19.16 -9.44 -11.98
CA GLY A 22 20.24 -10.07 -11.25
C GLY A 22 19.75 -11.16 -10.30
N TYR A 23 20.62 -12.03 -9.86
CA TYR A 23 20.35 -12.97 -8.77
C TYR A 23 21.53 -13.03 -7.79
N LEU A 24 21.21 -13.26 -6.53
CA LEU A 24 22.20 -13.48 -5.48
C LEU A 24 22.23 -14.96 -5.13
N ASN A 25 23.35 -15.62 -5.35
CA ASN A 25 23.57 -17.00 -4.91
C ASN A 25 24.15 -17.01 -3.49
N ARG A 26 23.31 -17.31 -2.49
CA ARG A 26 23.72 -17.38 -1.08
C ARG A 26 24.28 -18.73 -0.63
N SER A 27 24.27 -19.75 -1.50
CA SER A 27 24.72 -21.12 -1.14
C SER A 27 26.22 -21.37 -1.26
N ALA A 28 26.95 -20.48 -1.89
CA ALA A 28 28.41 -20.54 -1.91
C ALA A 28 28.94 -19.58 -0.83
N GLY A 29 29.51 -20.12 0.24
CA GLY A 29 30.08 -19.40 1.39
C GLY A 29 31.29 -18.49 1.08
N GLN A 30 31.36 -17.97 -0.13
CA GLN A 30 32.28 -16.92 -0.53
C GLN A 30 31.46 -15.60 -0.56
N ARG A 31 31.98 -14.61 0.18
CA ARG A 31 31.67 -13.21 -0.07
C ARG A 31 32.10 -12.88 -1.50
N GLY A 32 31.31 -13.26 -2.49
CA GLY A 32 31.45 -12.76 -3.84
C GLY A 32 31.24 -11.27 -3.78
N ASN A 33 32.16 -10.50 -4.37
CA ASN A 33 31.92 -9.13 -4.69
C ASN A 33 30.58 -9.07 -5.39
N VAL A 34 29.64 -8.31 -4.84
CA VAL A 34 28.49 -7.83 -5.58
C VAL A 34 29.13 -6.92 -6.62
N GLU A 35 29.31 -7.42 -7.84
CA GLU A 35 29.44 -6.51 -8.97
C GLU A 35 28.08 -5.82 -9.02
N ASP A 36 28.02 -4.64 -8.45
CA ASP A 36 26.99 -3.67 -8.72
C ASP A 36 27.04 -3.43 -10.23
N LEU A 37 26.15 -4.10 -10.92
CA LEU A 37 25.72 -3.66 -12.25
C LEU A 37 24.73 -2.50 -12.06
N THR A 38 25.06 -1.57 -11.20
CA THR A 38 24.59 -0.22 -11.30
C THR A 38 25.31 0.36 -12.51
N THR A 39 24.62 0.33 -13.67
CA THR A 39 24.81 1.45 -14.58
C THR A 39 24.62 2.67 -13.71
N ASP A 40 25.64 3.50 -13.60
CA ASP A 40 25.57 4.85 -13.06
C ASP A 40 24.69 5.72 -13.97
N GLU A 41 23.46 5.30 -14.24
CA GLU A 41 22.39 6.18 -14.59
C GLU A 41 21.99 6.83 -13.26
N VAL A 42 22.64 7.96 -12.98
CA VAL A 42 22.14 8.94 -12.03
C VAL A 42 20.68 9.13 -12.40
N GLU A 43 19.75 8.59 -11.58
CA GLU A 43 18.33 8.86 -11.73
C GLU A 43 18.17 10.39 -11.63
N GLU A 44 18.17 11.05 -12.80
CA GLU A 44 17.98 12.49 -12.86
C GLU A 44 16.61 12.77 -12.22
N ASN A 45 16.60 13.52 -11.13
CA ASN A 45 15.37 13.84 -10.42
C ASN A 45 14.49 14.71 -11.32
N LEU A 46 13.49 14.09 -11.95
CA LEU A 46 12.55 14.76 -12.87
C LEU A 46 11.74 15.90 -12.22
N ARG A 47 11.85 16.09 -10.91
CA ARG A 47 11.26 17.22 -10.19
C ARG A 47 12.18 18.43 -10.12
N ASP A 48 13.46 18.26 -10.42
CA ASP A 48 14.39 19.35 -10.48
C ASP A 48 14.10 20.19 -11.74
N ILE A 49 13.87 21.50 -11.53
CA ILE A 49 13.56 22.45 -12.61
C ILE A 49 14.67 22.46 -13.65
N THR A 50 15.93 22.33 -13.24
CA THR A 50 17.08 22.32 -14.13
C THR A 50 17.08 21.09 -15.05
N VAL A 51 16.73 19.94 -14.51
CA VAL A 51 16.57 18.69 -15.28
C VAL A 51 15.40 18.80 -16.25
N GLN A 52 14.27 19.35 -15.79
CA GLN A 52 13.10 19.58 -16.65
C GLN A 52 13.43 20.51 -17.81
N GLU A 53 14.11 21.64 -17.56
CA GLU A 53 14.51 22.61 -18.60
C GLU A 53 15.48 21.99 -19.61
N LYS A 54 16.42 21.14 -19.16
CA LYS A 54 17.31 20.37 -20.01
C LYS A 54 16.52 19.43 -20.94
N LEU A 55 15.61 18.66 -20.39
CA LEU A 55 14.77 17.72 -21.16
C LEU A 55 13.84 18.44 -22.14
N ILE A 56 13.24 19.57 -21.73
CA ILE A 56 12.41 20.39 -22.62
C ILE A 56 13.24 20.92 -23.81
N LYS A 57 14.45 21.39 -23.53
CA LYS A 57 15.35 21.88 -24.57
C LYS A 57 15.76 20.77 -25.54
N GLU A 58 16.04 19.57 -25.03
CA GLU A 58 16.38 18.40 -25.83
C GLU A 58 15.20 17.96 -26.70
N TYR A 59 13.99 17.89 -26.13
CA TYR A 59 12.78 17.51 -26.85
C TYR A 59 12.40 18.51 -27.95
N LEU A 60 12.59 19.81 -27.71
CA LEU A 60 12.24 20.85 -28.67
C LEU A 60 13.34 21.11 -29.73
N LYS A 61 14.49 20.43 -29.63
CA LYS A 61 15.62 20.64 -30.54
C LYS A 61 15.25 20.47 -32.02
N ASP A 62 14.42 19.48 -32.35
CA ASP A 62 14.01 19.19 -33.71
C ASP A 62 13.03 20.23 -34.30
N PHE A 63 12.46 21.08 -33.44
CA PHE A 63 11.54 22.15 -33.83
C PHE A 63 12.25 23.51 -34.05
N GLU A 64 13.58 23.58 -33.84
CA GLU A 64 14.40 24.77 -33.97
C GLU A 64 13.78 26.06 -33.32
N PRO A 65 13.38 25.99 -32.02
CA PRO A 65 12.72 27.10 -31.38
C PRO A 65 13.66 28.28 -31.19
N THR A 66 13.14 29.52 -31.34
CA THR A 66 13.89 30.70 -30.99
C THR A 66 14.13 30.82 -29.49
N ASP A 67 15.17 31.55 -29.07
CA ASP A 67 15.48 31.75 -27.64
C ASP A 67 14.29 32.36 -26.87
N GLU A 68 13.54 33.28 -27.52
CA GLU A 68 12.31 33.84 -26.90
C GLU A 68 11.22 32.81 -26.68
N GLN A 69 11.05 31.86 -27.61
CA GLN A 69 10.09 30.79 -27.47
C GLN A 69 10.50 29.79 -26.37
N LEU A 70 11.77 29.43 -26.28
CA LEU A 70 12.31 28.61 -25.21
C LEU A 70 12.10 29.22 -23.83
N GLU A 71 12.40 30.51 -23.69
CA GLU A 71 12.23 31.22 -22.41
C GLU A 71 10.75 31.33 -22.02
N ALA A 72 9.84 31.48 -22.99
CA ALA A 72 8.40 31.44 -22.75
C ALA A 72 7.94 30.09 -22.23
N VAL A 73 8.47 28.99 -22.79
CA VAL A 73 8.17 27.62 -22.34
C VAL A 73 8.74 27.37 -20.93
N PHE A 74 9.98 27.81 -20.65
CA PHE A 74 10.56 27.67 -19.31
C PHE A 74 9.79 28.48 -18.27
N LYS A 75 9.35 29.69 -18.59
CA LYS A 75 8.51 30.49 -17.70
C LYS A 75 7.17 29.79 -17.39
N LEU A 76 6.56 29.16 -18.40
CA LEU A 76 5.34 28.38 -18.22
C LEU A 76 5.60 27.15 -17.33
N ASN A 77 6.70 26.42 -17.57
CA ASN A 77 7.09 25.28 -16.75
C ASN A 77 7.29 25.67 -15.28
N ARG A 78 8.03 26.75 -15.02
CA ARG A 78 8.23 27.28 -13.65
C ARG A 78 6.92 27.68 -12.99
N LYS A 79 6.00 28.32 -13.73
CA LYS A 79 4.65 28.64 -13.22
C LYS A 79 3.84 27.41 -12.87
N CYS A 80 3.84 26.40 -13.71
CA CYS A 80 3.16 25.13 -13.44
C CYS A 80 3.73 24.44 -12.20
N ASN A 81 5.05 24.36 -12.06
CA ASN A 81 5.71 23.80 -10.89
C ASN A 81 5.38 24.58 -9.60
N ALA A 82 5.34 25.90 -9.64
CA ALA A 82 4.94 26.72 -8.49
C ALA A 82 3.48 26.44 -8.08
N THR A 83 2.56 26.34 -9.04
CA THR A 83 1.15 25.98 -8.77
C THR A 83 0.99 24.56 -8.21
N LEU A 84 1.86 23.63 -8.63
CA LEU A 84 1.89 22.28 -8.08
C LEU A 84 2.48 22.29 -6.66
N ALA A 85 3.53 23.05 -6.40
CA ALA A 85 4.12 23.18 -5.07
C ALA A 85 3.13 23.78 -4.06
N GLU A 86 2.32 24.77 -4.45
CA GLU A 86 1.26 25.32 -3.61
C GLU A 86 0.13 24.30 -3.31
N LYS A 87 -0.08 23.34 -4.21
CA LYS A 87 -1.07 22.24 -4.03
C LYS A 87 -0.43 21.01 -3.38
N GLU A 88 0.88 20.91 -3.31
CA GLU A 88 1.65 19.80 -2.72
C GLU A 88 1.80 19.89 -1.20
N ASP A 89 0.88 20.48 -0.48
CA ASP A 89 0.71 20.23 0.97
C ASP A 89 0.29 18.77 1.24
N VAL A 90 0.08 17.98 0.20
CA VAL A 90 0.00 16.53 0.27
C VAL A 90 1.43 15.98 0.21
N GLN A 91 2.06 15.86 1.36
CA GLN A 91 3.35 15.17 1.51
C GLN A 91 3.27 13.76 0.94
N ARG A 92 3.75 13.54 -0.29
CA ARG A 92 3.76 12.22 -0.95
C ARG A 92 4.72 11.22 -0.30
N ASN A 93 5.63 11.67 0.55
CA ASN A 93 6.53 10.85 1.37
C ASN A 93 6.07 10.84 2.84
N ILE A 94 4.82 10.49 3.07
CA ILE A 94 4.35 10.27 4.43
C ILE A 94 4.86 8.89 4.86
N ASN A 95 5.80 8.87 5.80
CA ASN A 95 6.17 7.63 6.47
C ASN A 95 4.99 7.20 7.36
N TRP A 96 4.37 6.11 6.99
CA TRP A 96 3.35 5.46 7.80
C TRP A 96 3.86 4.11 8.29
N ASN A 97 3.50 3.76 9.52
CA ASN A 97 3.87 2.50 10.14
C ASN A 97 2.63 1.83 10.70
N LEU A 98 2.37 0.61 10.27
CA LEU A 98 1.34 -0.24 10.85
C LEU A 98 1.84 -0.75 12.20
N ARG A 99 1.08 -0.48 13.29
CA ARG A 99 1.48 -0.80 14.67
C ARG A 99 0.82 -2.06 15.17
N ALA A 100 -0.48 -2.10 15.10
CA ALA A 100 -1.25 -3.22 15.63
C ALA A 100 -2.52 -3.45 14.83
N MET A 101 -2.99 -4.69 14.87
CA MET A 101 -4.29 -5.10 14.37
C MET A 101 -4.93 -6.05 15.37
N HIS A 102 -6.21 -5.84 15.66
CA HIS A 102 -7.06 -6.72 16.46
C HIS A 102 -8.32 -7.02 15.68
N TRP A 103 -8.84 -8.26 15.81
CA TRP A 103 -10.10 -8.59 15.18
C TRP A 103 -10.81 -9.73 15.90
N ASN A 104 -12.12 -9.70 15.85
CA ASN A 104 -12.99 -10.72 16.39
C ASN A 104 -14.03 -11.13 15.35
N ASN A 105 -14.26 -12.40 15.24
CA ASN A 105 -15.34 -13.01 14.47
C ASN A 105 -15.39 -12.58 12.98
N LEU A 106 -14.26 -12.15 12.40
CA LEU A 106 -14.17 -11.87 10.97
C LEU A 106 -13.86 -13.14 10.19
N PHE A 107 -14.64 -13.41 9.15
CA PHE A 107 -14.55 -14.57 8.25
C PHE A 107 -14.64 -15.91 9.02
N ASN A 108 -13.54 -16.68 9.03
CA ASN A 108 -13.45 -17.97 9.73
C ASN A 108 -12.72 -17.85 11.09
N TYR A 109 -12.38 -16.65 11.52
CA TYR A 109 -11.77 -16.39 12.82
C TYR A 109 -12.83 -16.32 13.93
N GLY A 110 -12.42 -16.71 15.14
CA GLY A 110 -13.16 -16.48 16.37
C GLY A 110 -12.74 -15.16 17.04
N GLU A 111 -12.78 -15.15 18.35
CA GLU A 111 -12.44 -13.99 19.18
C GLU A 111 -10.95 -13.95 19.56
N GLY A 112 -10.45 -12.76 19.93
CA GLY A 112 -9.14 -12.57 20.54
C GLY A 112 -7.96 -12.66 19.57
N ASN A 113 -8.14 -12.35 18.28
CA ASN A 113 -7.04 -12.36 17.33
C ASN A 113 -6.32 -11.01 17.33
N SER A 114 -4.98 -11.06 17.25
CA SER A 114 -4.17 -9.85 17.19
C SER A 114 -2.85 -10.08 16.48
N ILE A 115 -2.33 -9.01 15.88
CA ILE A 115 -0.96 -8.93 15.34
C ILE A 115 -0.34 -7.64 15.88
N ASP A 116 0.79 -7.78 16.52
CA ASP A 116 1.65 -6.67 16.93
C ASP A 116 2.78 -6.55 15.89
N PHE A 117 2.67 -5.55 15.03
CA PHE A 117 3.61 -5.34 13.93
C PHE A 117 4.97 -4.81 14.43
N ASP A 118 5.02 -4.17 15.60
CA ASP A 118 6.28 -3.69 16.19
C ASP A 118 7.22 -4.85 16.56
N LYS A 119 6.67 -6.04 16.77
CA LYS A 119 7.45 -7.27 17.02
C LYS A 119 7.91 -7.98 15.75
N LEU A 120 7.44 -7.54 14.58
CA LEU A 120 7.76 -8.17 13.31
C LEU A 120 8.87 -7.39 12.61
N ASN A 121 9.93 -8.08 12.19
CA ASN A 121 11.06 -7.49 11.49
C ASN A 121 11.32 -8.23 10.17
N GLY A 122 11.63 -7.47 9.11
CA GLY A 122 11.95 -8.03 7.81
C GLY A 122 10.76 -8.68 7.09
N ILE A 123 10.99 -9.78 6.42
CA ILE A 123 9.95 -10.51 5.67
C ILE A 123 9.30 -11.53 6.58
N VAL A 124 8.00 -11.40 6.77
CA VAL A 124 7.18 -12.29 7.61
C VAL A 124 6.31 -13.18 6.73
N GLY A 125 6.36 -14.49 6.94
CA GLY A 125 5.54 -15.48 6.24
C GLY A 125 4.40 -16.00 7.11
N ILE A 126 3.19 -16.08 6.55
CA ILE A 126 2.04 -16.72 7.18
C ILE A 126 1.89 -18.14 6.61
N PHE A 127 2.09 -19.14 7.45
CA PHE A 127 2.04 -20.56 7.08
C PHE A 127 0.81 -21.24 7.68
N GLY A 128 0.30 -22.25 6.98
CA GLY A 128 -0.84 -23.06 7.44
C GLY A 128 -1.41 -23.90 6.31
N LYS A 129 -2.31 -24.83 6.67
CA LYS A 129 -3.03 -25.69 5.70
C LYS A 129 -3.90 -24.82 4.78
N ASN A 130 -4.30 -25.39 3.63
CA ASN A 130 -5.29 -24.74 2.78
C ASN A 130 -6.61 -24.56 3.57
N PHE A 131 -7.31 -23.47 3.32
CA PHE A 131 -8.53 -23.06 4.02
C PHE A 131 -8.38 -22.72 5.51
N SER A 132 -7.16 -22.60 6.03
CA SER A 132 -6.92 -22.21 7.44
C SER A 132 -7.09 -20.70 7.73
N GLY A 133 -7.48 -19.90 6.74
CA GLY A 133 -7.70 -18.46 6.93
C GLY A 133 -6.51 -17.56 6.69
N LYS A 134 -5.40 -18.06 6.12
CA LYS A 134 -4.21 -17.21 5.84
C LYS A 134 -4.53 -15.94 5.08
N SER A 135 -5.29 -16.02 4.00
CA SER A 135 -5.72 -14.87 3.21
C SER A 135 -6.73 -14.00 3.95
N SER A 136 -7.50 -14.57 4.86
CA SER A 136 -8.51 -13.84 5.63
C SER A 136 -7.89 -12.85 6.62
N VAL A 137 -6.62 -13.00 7.00
CA VAL A 137 -5.88 -11.98 7.78
C VAL A 137 -5.81 -10.67 7.01
N ILE A 138 -5.38 -10.75 5.74
CA ILE A 138 -5.30 -9.57 4.86
C ILE A 138 -6.69 -9.01 4.57
N ASP A 139 -7.67 -9.87 4.31
CA ASP A 139 -9.06 -9.46 4.09
C ASP A 139 -9.65 -8.78 5.34
N SER A 140 -9.31 -9.24 6.56
CA SER A 140 -9.74 -8.59 7.81
C SER A 140 -9.15 -7.18 7.95
N MET A 141 -7.90 -7.00 7.56
CA MET A 141 -7.25 -5.68 7.56
C MET A 141 -7.89 -4.74 6.52
N LEU A 142 -8.08 -5.22 5.29
CA LEU A 142 -8.73 -4.45 4.22
C LEU A 142 -10.16 -4.08 4.58
N TYR A 143 -10.91 -5.00 5.18
CA TYR A 143 -12.25 -4.73 5.67
C TYR A 143 -12.24 -3.65 6.75
N THR A 144 -11.36 -3.78 7.76
CA THR A 144 -11.29 -2.82 8.87
C THR A 144 -10.98 -1.42 8.39
N ILE A 145 -10.01 -1.25 7.49
CA ILE A 145 -9.57 0.06 7.00
C ILE A 145 -10.54 0.61 5.95
N PHE A 146 -10.88 -0.20 4.93
CA PHE A 146 -11.52 0.29 3.69
C PHE A 146 -12.95 -0.21 3.49
N ASN A 147 -13.51 -1.04 4.37
CA ASN A 147 -14.78 -1.74 4.15
C ASN A 147 -14.79 -2.57 2.86
N SER A 148 -13.66 -3.14 2.51
CA SER A 148 -13.43 -3.89 1.28
C SER A 148 -12.70 -5.19 1.56
N THR A 149 -12.66 -6.10 0.59
CA THR A 149 -11.89 -7.34 0.66
C THR A 149 -11.16 -7.55 -0.66
N SER A 150 -10.19 -8.45 -0.70
CA SER A 150 -9.48 -8.81 -1.92
C SER A 150 -10.39 -9.36 -3.04
N LYS A 151 -11.58 -9.82 -2.66
CA LYS A 151 -12.62 -10.31 -3.57
C LYS A 151 -13.80 -9.34 -3.54
N ASN A 152 -13.93 -8.48 -4.52
CA ASN A 152 -14.88 -7.36 -4.61
C ASN A 152 -16.38 -7.69 -4.49
N GLU A 153 -16.76 -8.94 -4.28
CA GLU A 153 -18.17 -9.38 -4.35
C GLU A 153 -18.84 -9.59 -2.98
N ARG A 154 -18.27 -9.08 -1.88
CA ARG A 154 -18.76 -9.44 -0.56
C ARG A 154 -19.79 -8.46 -0.02
N LYS A 155 -20.97 -8.98 0.25
CA LYS A 155 -21.93 -8.32 1.15
C LYS A 155 -21.34 -8.35 2.57
N ASN A 156 -21.54 -7.28 3.35
CA ASN A 156 -21.05 -7.19 4.74
C ASN A 156 -21.47 -8.39 5.62
N LEU A 157 -22.61 -9.00 5.31
CA LEU A 157 -23.08 -10.20 5.97
C LEU A 157 -22.06 -11.37 5.90
N ASN A 158 -21.35 -11.53 4.79
CA ASN A 158 -20.38 -12.62 4.58
C ASN A 158 -19.04 -12.39 5.25
N ILE A 159 -18.82 -11.21 5.82
CA ILE A 159 -17.62 -10.84 6.56
C ILE A 159 -17.70 -11.35 7.99
N ILE A 160 -18.91 -11.35 8.56
CA ILE A 160 -19.18 -11.88 9.90
C ILE A 160 -19.10 -13.40 9.87
N ASN A 161 -18.40 -13.99 10.82
CA ASN A 161 -18.36 -15.44 10.99
C ASN A 161 -19.77 -16.02 11.01
N GLN A 162 -19.99 -17.12 10.29
CA GLN A 162 -21.32 -17.73 10.13
C GLN A 162 -22.00 -18.06 11.46
N ASN A 163 -21.21 -18.42 12.49
CA ASN A 163 -21.66 -18.83 13.81
C ASN A 163 -21.76 -17.66 14.81
N LYS A 164 -21.61 -16.43 14.35
CA LYS A 164 -21.59 -15.24 15.20
C LYS A 164 -22.54 -14.18 14.65
N GLU A 165 -23.05 -13.33 15.55
CA GLU A 165 -23.99 -12.26 15.21
C GLU A 165 -23.27 -10.94 14.93
N GLU A 166 -22.06 -10.78 15.46
CA GLU A 166 -21.24 -9.57 15.31
C GLU A 166 -19.78 -9.90 15.03
N ALA A 167 -19.11 -8.96 14.39
CA ALA A 167 -17.68 -9.00 14.14
C ALA A 167 -17.10 -7.59 14.19
N ASP A 168 -15.87 -7.48 14.64
CA ASP A 168 -15.15 -6.20 14.70
C ASP A 168 -13.69 -6.34 14.29
N GLY A 169 -13.12 -5.22 13.88
CA GLY A 169 -11.70 -5.08 13.62
C GLY A 169 -11.20 -3.72 14.06
N SER A 170 -9.97 -3.65 14.52
CA SER A 170 -9.26 -2.43 14.88
C SER A 170 -7.86 -2.44 14.28
N VAL A 171 -7.47 -1.35 13.62
CA VAL A 171 -6.13 -1.17 13.06
C VAL A 171 -5.54 0.13 13.54
N THR A 172 -4.31 0.08 14.02
CA THR A 172 -3.56 1.24 14.51
C THR A 172 -2.40 1.53 13.57
N ILE A 173 -2.33 2.77 13.08
CA ILE A 173 -1.34 3.25 12.10
C ILE A 173 -0.74 4.55 12.60
N ASP A 174 0.58 4.67 12.61
CA ASP A 174 1.27 5.94 12.84
C ASP A 174 1.60 6.61 11.51
N VAL A 175 1.29 7.89 11.40
CA VAL A 175 1.58 8.72 10.24
C VAL A 175 2.24 10.02 10.73
N GLY A 176 3.54 10.13 10.55
CA GLY A 176 4.32 11.23 11.12
C GLY A 176 4.23 11.22 12.66
N HIS A 177 3.71 12.30 13.23
CA HIS A 177 3.51 12.47 14.67
C HIS A 177 2.09 12.11 15.17
N LYS A 178 1.25 11.57 14.31
CA LYS A 178 -0.14 11.21 14.64
C LYS A 178 -0.35 9.72 14.59
N ARG A 179 -1.09 9.21 15.57
CA ARG A 179 -1.58 7.84 15.63
C ARG A 179 -3.06 7.79 15.27
N TYR A 180 -3.37 6.98 14.27
CA TYR A 180 -4.73 6.73 13.81
C TYR A 180 -5.18 5.36 14.26
N THR A 181 -6.35 5.28 14.90
CA THR A 181 -6.99 4.00 15.22
C THR A 181 -8.33 3.95 14.50
N ILE A 182 -8.48 2.96 13.63
CA ILE A 182 -9.69 2.73 12.84
C ILE A 182 -10.35 1.48 13.41
N GLU A 183 -11.54 1.63 13.96
CA GLU A 183 -12.35 0.55 14.48
C GLU A 183 -13.59 0.38 13.59
N ARG A 184 -13.85 -0.84 13.18
CA ARG A 184 -15.04 -1.16 12.36
C ARG A 184 -15.77 -2.33 12.96
N LYS A 185 -17.07 -2.16 13.15
CA LYS A 185 -17.95 -3.21 13.69
C LYS A 185 -19.07 -3.49 12.71
N SER A 186 -19.39 -4.77 12.50
CA SER A 186 -20.57 -5.22 11.77
C SER A 186 -21.44 -6.10 12.64
N GLU A 187 -22.74 -5.88 12.54
CA GLU A 187 -23.77 -6.63 13.26
C GLU A 187 -24.82 -7.15 12.29
N LYS A 188 -25.25 -8.41 12.48
CA LYS A 188 -26.38 -8.97 11.75
C LYS A 188 -27.68 -8.44 12.29
N TYR A 189 -28.63 -8.14 11.43
CA TYR A 189 -29.97 -7.76 11.81
C TYR A 189 -31.01 -8.30 10.82
N VAL A 190 -32.21 -8.54 11.31
CA VAL A 190 -33.34 -9.00 10.48
C VAL A 190 -34.10 -7.78 9.95
N LYS A 191 -34.16 -7.66 8.65
CA LYS A 191 -34.95 -6.63 7.97
C LYS A 191 -36.20 -7.23 7.39
N LYS A 192 -37.36 -6.62 7.69
CA LYS A 192 -38.66 -7.02 7.15
C LYS A 192 -39.00 -6.16 5.94
N ILE A 193 -39.12 -6.77 4.75
CA ILE A 193 -39.52 -6.09 3.52
C ILE A 193 -40.75 -6.79 2.97
N LYS A 194 -41.87 -6.09 2.89
CA LYS A 194 -43.14 -6.61 2.33
C LYS A 194 -43.62 -7.94 2.92
N GLY A 195 -43.29 -8.22 4.16
CA GLY A 195 -43.66 -9.46 4.83
C GLY A 195 -42.60 -10.56 4.85
N ASP A 196 -41.57 -10.44 4.02
CA ASP A 196 -40.43 -11.35 4.02
C ASP A 196 -39.34 -10.86 4.97
N GLU A 197 -38.75 -11.79 5.72
CA GLU A 197 -37.62 -11.52 6.60
C GLU A 197 -36.30 -11.80 5.87
N THR A 198 -35.42 -10.79 5.76
CA THR A 198 -34.09 -10.92 5.18
C THR A 198 -33.05 -10.60 6.22
N LEU A 199 -31.97 -11.40 6.26
CA LEU A 199 -30.82 -11.13 7.12
C LEU A 199 -29.86 -10.19 6.40
N GLU A 200 -29.56 -9.06 7.01
CA GLU A 200 -28.62 -8.07 6.52
C GLU A 200 -27.55 -7.77 7.59
N ALA A 201 -26.48 -7.06 7.23
CA ALA A 201 -25.49 -6.59 8.18
C ALA A 201 -25.37 -5.07 8.12
N LYS A 202 -25.38 -4.44 9.29
CA LYS A 202 -25.05 -3.03 9.51
C LYS A 202 -23.58 -2.91 9.87
N THR A 203 -22.92 -1.88 9.37
CA THR A 203 -21.51 -1.62 9.64
C THR A 203 -21.34 -0.21 10.15
N ASP A 204 -20.68 -0.06 11.27
CA ASP A 204 -20.33 1.21 11.88
C ASP A 204 -18.79 1.36 11.90
N ILE A 205 -18.31 2.60 11.82
CA ILE A 205 -16.88 2.93 11.87
C ILE A 205 -16.64 3.98 12.95
N LEU A 206 -15.56 3.81 13.68
CA LEU A 206 -15.03 4.79 14.61
C LEU A 206 -13.59 5.11 14.22
N PHE A 207 -13.27 6.39 14.11
CA PHE A 207 -11.97 6.87 13.67
C PHE A 207 -11.40 7.78 14.77
N LYS A 208 -10.30 7.36 15.39
CA LYS A 208 -9.62 8.11 16.46
C LYS A 208 -8.27 8.60 15.97
N VAL A 209 -7.93 9.82 16.32
CA VAL A 209 -6.62 10.42 16.04
C VAL A 209 -6.01 10.90 17.34
N ARG A 210 -4.80 10.43 17.67
CA ARG A 210 -4.02 10.88 18.81
C ARG A 210 -2.74 11.53 18.31
N ASP A 211 -2.50 12.75 18.74
CA ASP A 211 -1.23 13.42 18.51
C ASP A 211 -0.20 12.88 19.51
N LEU A 212 0.92 12.34 19.01
CA LEU A 212 1.95 11.70 19.85
C LEU A 212 2.86 12.72 20.56
N VAL A 213 2.77 14.01 20.21
CA VAL A 213 3.54 15.09 20.83
C VAL A 213 2.72 15.78 21.91
N THR A 214 1.47 16.14 21.61
CA THR A 214 0.59 16.86 22.54
C THR A 214 -0.25 15.93 23.42
N ASP A 215 -0.33 14.65 23.05
CA ASP A 215 -1.16 13.62 23.69
C ASP A 215 -2.68 13.88 23.59
N GLU A 216 -3.09 14.79 22.72
CA GLU A 216 -4.50 15.09 22.46
C GLU A 216 -5.12 14.02 21.59
N GLU A 217 -6.33 13.57 21.95
CA GLU A 217 -7.12 12.59 21.21
C GLU A 217 -8.38 13.24 20.65
N THR A 218 -8.68 12.98 19.37
CA THR A 218 -9.90 13.43 18.68
C THR A 218 -10.59 12.19 18.09
N ILE A 219 -11.93 12.18 18.15
CA ILE A 219 -12.79 11.10 17.65
C ILE A 219 -13.60 11.64 16.46
#